data_4682b9226c93c742aa559f78e371bb0a
#
_entry.id   4682b9226c93c742aa559f78e371bb0a
#
_cell.length_a   1.000
_cell.length_b   1.000
_cell.length_c   1.000
_cell.angle_alpha   90.00
_cell.angle_beta   90.00
_cell.angle_gamma   90.00
#
_symmetry.space_group_name_H-M   'P 1'
#
loop_
_entity.id
_entity.type
_entity.pdbx_description
1 polymer ?
#
loop_
_entity_poly.entity_id
_entity_poly.type
_entity_poly.pdbx_seq_one_letter_code
_entity_poly.pdbx_strand_id
1 'polypeptide(L)'
;MVALMNEGRKASLWMQRHVMDTLQLWNAKHAPALAEELEIPVPLLEPEAFLAYVGTGQTSFLHLAEYAHKTLLKHLVQRVKALQEEALTATSERQSQIAQLIRRMDMLTTEVIMETWLKPERNPELPSPDVPDNAPDTPELLRMPPHVLLDWLSCLRSGYRITLQLAELTAEDVLELLWDCQGMITHLELFNLKEWQEGHLRHLTAINDLQIAINKG
;
A
#
# COMPACT_ATOMS: atom_id res chain seq x y z
N MET A 1 -2.46 29.55 3.46
CA MET A 1 -1.70 28.52 4.22
C MET A 1 -2.55 27.76 5.23
N VAL A 2 -3.19 28.44 6.22
CA VAL A 2 -4.00 27.77 7.27
C VAL A 2 -5.13 26.90 6.68
N ALA A 3 -5.84 27.37 5.65
CA ALA A 3 -6.92 26.61 5.00
C ALA A 3 -6.40 25.28 4.39
N LEU A 4 -5.32 25.32 3.62
CA LEU A 4 -4.71 24.13 3.01
C LEU A 4 -4.21 23.14 4.08
N MET A 5 -3.62 23.63 5.17
CA MET A 5 -3.21 22.77 6.29
C MET A 5 -4.41 22.09 6.96
N ASN A 6 -5.54 22.77 7.08
CA ASN A 6 -6.75 22.20 7.65
C ASN A 6 -7.35 21.14 6.71
N GLU A 7 -7.39 21.39 5.41
CA GLU A 7 -7.85 20.40 4.43
C GLU A 7 -6.90 19.17 4.39
N GLY A 8 -5.59 19.38 4.45
CA GLY A 8 -4.63 18.28 4.57
C GLY A 8 -4.85 17.42 5.82
N ARG A 9 -5.20 18.04 6.97
CA ARG A 9 -5.55 17.29 8.18
C ARG A 9 -6.84 16.47 8.00
N LYS A 10 -7.86 17.05 7.37
CA LYS A 10 -9.10 16.31 7.07
C LYS A 10 -8.84 15.11 6.17
N ALA A 11 -8.06 15.29 5.11
CA ALA A 11 -7.66 14.21 4.21
C ALA A 11 -6.86 13.12 4.96
N SER A 12 -5.93 13.52 5.81
CA SER A 12 -5.14 12.58 6.63
C SER A 12 -6.03 11.78 7.59
N LEU A 13 -6.99 12.40 8.27
CA LEU A 13 -7.93 11.72 9.16
C LEU A 13 -8.89 10.79 8.39
N TRP A 14 -9.29 11.19 7.19
CA TRP A 14 -10.11 10.37 6.31
C TRP A 14 -9.36 9.10 5.88
N MET A 15 -8.12 9.23 5.41
CA MET A 15 -7.27 8.10 5.08
C MET A 15 -7.01 7.21 6.30
N GLN A 16 -6.75 7.80 7.47
CA GLN A 16 -6.58 7.04 8.71
C GLN A 16 -7.80 6.19 9.02
N ARG A 17 -9.03 6.71 8.83
CA ARG A 17 -10.27 5.96 9.05
C ARG A 17 -10.31 4.71 8.16
N HIS A 18 -10.03 4.83 6.85
CA HIS A 18 -10.00 3.68 5.95
C HIS A 18 -8.97 2.61 6.35
N VAL A 19 -7.79 3.03 6.78
CA VAL A 19 -6.78 2.08 7.27
C VAL A 19 -7.26 1.39 8.56
N MET A 20 -7.97 2.10 9.44
CA MET A 20 -8.54 1.52 10.65
C MET A 20 -9.69 0.55 10.38
N ASP A 21 -10.55 0.86 9.40
CA ASP A 21 -11.61 -0.04 8.95
C ASP A 21 -11.01 -1.32 8.36
N THR A 22 -9.93 -1.19 7.59
CA THR A 22 -9.16 -2.33 7.07
C THR A 22 -8.51 -3.16 8.18
N LEU A 23 -7.98 -2.53 9.22
CA LEU A 23 -7.46 -3.24 10.40
C LEU A 23 -8.56 -4.04 11.10
N GLN A 24 -9.76 -3.47 11.24
CA GLN A 24 -10.90 -4.19 11.83
C GLN A 24 -11.31 -5.40 10.97
N LEU A 25 -11.34 -5.22 9.64
CA LEU A 25 -11.63 -6.32 8.72
C LEU A 25 -10.57 -7.41 8.79
N TRP A 26 -9.29 -7.03 8.86
CA TRP A 26 -8.20 -7.98 9.09
C TRP A 26 -8.45 -8.83 10.34
N ASN A 27 -8.74 -8.20 11.45
CA ASN A 27 -9.00 -8.89 12.71
C ASN A 27 -10.23 -9.81 12.64
N ALA A 28 -11.29 -9.37 11.95
CA ALA A 28 -12.54 -10.10 11.88
C ALA A 28 -12.49 -11.31 10.94
N LYS A 29 -11.75 -11.22 9.83
CA LYS A 29 -11.81 -12.22 8.76
C LYS A 29 -10.45 -12.82 8.41
N HIS A 30 -9.43 -11.99 8.16
CA HIS A 30 -8.18 -12.47 7.60
C HIS A 30 -7.28 -13.11 8.65
N ALA A 31 -7.21 -12.55 9.85
CA ALA A 31 -6.41 -13.13 10.93
C ALA A 31 -6.90 -14.54 11.34
N PRO A 32 -8.20 -14.81 11.52
CA PRO A 32 -8.69 -16.17 11.78
C PRO A 32 -8.40 -17.14 10.64
N ALA A 33 -8.62 -16.73 9.38
CA ALA A 33 -8.36 -17.59 8.22
C ALA A 33 -6.86 -17.95 8.11
N LEU A 34 -5.99 -16.96 8.32
CA LEU A 34 -4.54 -17.17 8.31
C LEU A 34 -4.08 -18.05 9.49
N ALA A 35 -4.71 -17.92 10.65
CA ALA A 35 -4.44 -18.79 11.80
C ALA A 35 -4.73 -20.25 11.51
N GLU A 36 -5.84 -20.54 10.84
CA GLU A 36 -6.21 -21.87 10.41
C GLU A 36 -5.26 -22.40 9.32
N GLU A 37 -4.98 -21.58 8.30
CA GLU A 37 -4.14 -21.99 7.17
C GLU A 37 -2.71 -22.33 7.58
N LEU A 38 -2.10 -21.51 8.48
CA LEU A 38 -0.70 -21.67 8.90
C LEU A 38 -0.54 -22.44 10.21
N GLU A 39 -1.64 -22.84 10.84
CA GLU A 39 -1.66 -23.52 12.14
C GLU A 39 -0.87 -22.74 13.22
N ILE A 40 -1.07 -21.41 13.27
CA ILE A 40 -0.43 -20.50 14.23
C ILE A 40 -1.46 -19.65 14.97
N PRO A 41 -1.18 -19.21 16.20
CA PRO A 41 -1.97 -18.15 16.80
C PRO A 41 -1.66 -16.82 16.06
N VAL A 42 -2.68 -16.21 15.47
CA VAL A 42 -2.58 -14.87 14.87
C VAL A 42 -3.15 -13.86 15.88
N PRO A 43 -2.32 -13.01 16.47
CA PRO A 43 -2.79 -12.00 17.40
C PRO A 43 -3.66 -10.96 16.69
N LEU A 44 -4.67 -10.47 17.39
CA LEU A 44 -5.43 -9.31 16.92
C LEU A 44 -4.55 -8.06 16.91
N LEU A 45 -4.71 -7.26 15.89
CA LEU A 45 -4.02 -5.97 15.78
C LEU A 45 -4.80 -4.93 16.57
N GLU A 46 -4.17 -4.39 17.62
CA GLU A 46 -4.79 -3.37 18.46
C GLU A 46 -4.66 -1.99 17.80
N PRO A 47 -5.78 -1.25 17.59
CA PRO A 47 -5.79 0.04 16.93
C PRO A 47 -4.81 1.06 17.55
N GLU A 48 -4.81 1.17 18.87
CA GLU A 48 -3.96 2.12 19.60
C GLU A 48 -2.47 1.77 19.47
N ALA A 49 -2.14 0.48 19.53
CA ALA A 49 -0.78 0.01 19.36
C ALA A 49 -0.29 0.21 17.91
N PHE A 50 -1.16 0.04 16.93
CA PHE A 50 -0.85 0.36 15.53
C PHE A 50 -0.58 1.86 15.34
N LEU A 51 -1.42 2.73 15.88
CA LEU A 51 -1.20 4.18 15.80
C LEU A 51 0.08 4.59 16.50
N ALA A 52 0.40 3.99 17.64
CA ALA A 52 1.69 4.21 18.32
C ALA A 52 2.88 3.72 17.49
N TYR A 53 2.73 2.63 16.73
CA TYR A 53 3.74 2.12 15.80
C TYR A 53 4.01 3.10 14.65
N VAL A 54 2.96 3.67 14.05
CA VAL A 54 3.08 4.68 12.97
C VAL A 54 3.68 5.99 13.49
N GLY A 55 3.38 6.37 14.71
CA GLY A 55 3.87 7.59 15.34
C GLY A 55 3.21 8.85 14.77
N THR A 56 4.02 9.86 14.45
CA THR A 56 3.52 11.16 13.95
C THR A 56 3.25 11.20 12.45
N GLY A 57 3.50 10.10 11.73
CA GLY A 57 3.28 9.98 10.29
C GLY A 57 1.81 9.79 9.92
N GLN A 58 1.52 9.90 8.63
CA GLN A 58 0.24 9.50 8.09
C GLN A 58 0.15 7.96 8.04
N THR A 59 -0.96 7.41 8.52
CA THR A 59 -1.24 5.98 8.39
C THR A 59 -1.39 5.58 6.93
N SER A 60 -0.92 4.38 6.59
CA SER A 60 -1.05 3.80 5.26
C SER A 60 -1.26 2.28 5.34
N PHE A 61 -1.73 1.68 4.25
CA PHE A 61 -1.84 0.23 4.15
C PHE A 61 -0.48 -0.48 4.26
N LEU A 62 0.60 0.17 3.80
CA LEU A 62 1.97 -0.34 3.98
C LEU A 62 2.33 -0.43 5.47
N HIS A 63 2.08 0.62 6.25
CA HIS A 63 2.32 0.57 7.70
C HIS A 63 1.50 -0.53 8.38
N LEU A 64 0.25 -0.75 7.92
CA LEU A 64 -0.58 -1.83 8.44
C LEU A 64 -0.02 -3.20 8.10
N ALA A 65 0.44 -3.40 6.86
CA ALA A 65 1.08 -4.64 6.43
C ALA A 65 2.37 -4.93 7.21
N GLU A 66 3.22 -3.93 7.40
CA GLU A 66 4.45 -4.04 8.20
C GLU A 66 4.15 -4.38 9.66
N TYR A 67 3.14 -3.73 10.25
CA TYR A 67 2.74 -3.99 11.62
C TYR A 67 2.17 -5.39 11.80
N ALA A 68 1.31 -5.83 10.87
CA ALA A 68 0.77 -7.19 10.85
C ALA A 68 1.90 -8.23 10.71
N HIS A 69 2.80 -8.06 9.74
CA HIS A 69 3.93 -8.95 9.53
C HIS A 69 4.84 -9.03 10.78
N LYS A 70 5.20 -7.89 11.34
CA LYS A 70 6.01 -7.82 12.56
C LYS A 70 5.38 -8.55 13.74
N THR A 71 4.05 -8.42 13.89
CA THR A 71 3.29 -9.09 14.94
C THR A 71 3.25 -10.61 14.73
N LEU A 72 3.14 -11.06 13.48
CA LEU A 72 3.14 -12.47 13.12
C LEU A 72 4.51 -13.13 13.22
N LEU A 73 5.58 -12.41 12.95
CA LEU A 73 6.93 -12.96 12.75
C LEU A 73 7.38 -13.88 13.90
N LYS A 74 7.08 -13.50 15.14
CA LYS A 74 7.45 -14.31 16.33
C LYS A 74 6.75 -15.69 16.30
N HIS A 75 5.47 -15.70 15.93
CA HIS A 75 4.65 -16.92 15.87
C HIS A 75 5.06 -17.81 14.69
N LEU A 76 5.37 -17.19 13.53
CA LEU A 76 5.90 -17.89 12.36
C LEU A 76 7.22 -18.60 12.70
N VAL A 77 8.17 -17.90 13.31
CA VAL A 77 9.47 -18.48 13.69
C VAL A 77 9.31 -19.63 14.70
N GLN A 78 8.43 -19.49 15.68
CA GLN A 78 8.16 -20.55 16.65
C GLN A 78 7.55 -21.80 15.97
N ARG A 79 6.59 -21.58 15.05
CA ARG A 79 5.94 -22.69 14.34
C ARG A 79 6.91 -23.39 13.39
N VAL A 80 7.73 -22.65 12.65
CA VAL A 80 8.75 -23.25 11.76
C VAL A 80 9.69 -24.15 12.55
N LYS A 81 10.16 -23.71 13.71
CA LYS A 81 11.02 -24.54 14.57
C LYS A 81 10.31 -25.83 15.02
N ALA A 82 9.08 -25.74 15.48
CA ALA A 82 8.28 -26.90 15.87
C ALA A 82 8.06 -27.87 14.70
N LEU A 83 7.77 -27.34 13.50
CA LEU A 83 7.61 -28.16 12.30
C LEU A 83 8.91 -28.84 11.86
N GLN A 84 10.06 -28.18 12.02
CA GLN A 84 11.37 -28.77 11.74
C GLN A 84 11.67 -29.94 12.69
N GLU A 85 11.33 -29.81 13.97
CA GLU A 85 11.46 -30.89 14.95
C GLU A 85 10.50 -32.06 14.63
N GLU A 86 9.24 -31.77 14.28
CA GLU A 86 8.25 -32.76 13.87
C GLU A 86 8.72 -33.52 12.64
N ALA A 87 9.33 -32.87 11.66
CA ALA A 87 9.82 -33.47 10.43
C ALA A 87 10.88 -34.56 10.65
N LEU A 88 11.64 -34.53 11.76
CA LEU A 88 12.68 -35.52 12.05
C LEU A 88 12.10 -36.94 12.30
N THR A 89 10.86 -37.00 12.77
CA THR A 89 10.19 -38.29 13.11
C THR A 89 8.97 -38.59 12.25
N ALA A 90 8.61 -37.66 11.36
CA ALA A 90 7.41 -37.77 10.53
C ALA A 90 7.56 -38.75 9.35
N THR A 91 6.44 -39.27 8.89
CA THR A 91 6.39 -40.08 7.64
C THR A 91 6.74 -39.20 6.43
N SER A 92 7.14 -39.83 5.31
CA SER A 92 7.51 -39.12 4.09
C SER A 92 6.37 -38.21 3.57
N GLU A 93 5.12 -38.66 3.69
CA GLU A 93 3.95 -37.85 3.31
C GLU A 93 3.80 -36.61 4.20
N ARG A 94 3.94 -36.80 5.53
CA ARG A 94 3.87 -35.68 6.49
C ARG A 94 5.04 -34.70 6.33
N GLN A 95 6.24 -35.19 6.03
CA GLN A 95 7.41 -34.33 5.72
C GLN A 95 7.14 -33.44 4.50
N SER A 96 6.47 -33.95 3.47
CA SER A 96 6.08 -33.18 2.30
C SER A 96 5.07 -32.07 2.65
N GLN A 97 4.09 -32.37 3.50
CA GLN A 97 3.12 -31.38 4.00
C GLN A 97 3.82 -30.28 4.83
N ILE A 98 4.72 -30.68 5.73
CA ILE A 98 5.51 -29.75 6.54
C ILE A 98 6.34 -28.83 5.65
N ALA A 99 7.01 -29.37 4.62
CA ALA A 99 7.80 -28.57 3.69
C ALA A 99 6.95 -27.54 2.95
N GLN A 100 5.73 -27.90 2.55
CA GLN A 100 4.79 -26.97 1.91
C GLN A 100 4.33 -25.87 2.88
N LEU A 101 4.03 -26.23 4.13
CA LEU A 101 3.60 -25.26 5.15
C LEU A 101 4.71 -24.25 5.48
N ILE A 102 5.95 -24.72 5.67
CA ILE A 102 7.11 -23.86 5.89
C ILE A 102 7.29 -22.90 4.69
N ARG A 103 7.17 -23.41 3.46
CA ARG A 103 7.29 -22.59 2.27
C ARG A 103 6.24 -21.47 2.21
N ARG A 104 5.00 -21.77 2.60
CA ARG A 104 3.94 -20.74 2.69
C ARG A 104 4.27 -19.67 3.73
N MET A 105 4.82 -20.08 4.87
CA MET A 105 5.25 -19.14 5.91
C MET A 105 6.40 -18.24 5.44
N ASP A 106 7.38 -18.80 4.72
CA ASP A 106 8.51 -18.04 4.16
C ASP A 106 8.07 -17.03 3.08
N MET A 107 7.01 -17.36 2.34
CA MET A 107 6.44 -16.44 1.34
C MET A 107 5.58 -15.32 1.94
N LEU A 108 5.23 -15.39 3.22
CA LEU A 108 4.39 -14.39 3.87
C LEU A 108 5.21 -13.13 4.23
N THR A 109 5.47 -12.31 3.24
CA THR A 109 6.16 -11.02 3.39
C THR A 109 5.18 -9.87 3.61
N THR A 110 5.66 -8.72 4.02
CA THR A 110 4.89 -7.48 4.10
C THR A 110 4.17 -7.17 2.78
N GLU A 111 4.88 -7.35 1.66
CA GLU A 111 4.34 -7.11 0.32
C GLU A 111 3.19 -8.08 0.00
N VAL A 112 3.36 -9.37 0.31
CA VAL A 112 2.29 -10.37 0.11
C VAL A 112 1.07 -10.06 0.98
N ILE A 113 1.28 -9.65 2.24
CA ILE A 113 0.18 -9.24 3.13
C ILE A 113 -0.58 -8.06 2.52
N MET A 114 0.13 -7.03 2.07
CA MET A 114 -0.45 -5.84 1.46
C MET A 114 -1.25 -6.19 0.20
N GLU A 115 -0.62 -6.90 -0.73
CA GLU A 115 -1.21 -7.23 -2.03
C GLU A 115 -2.39 -8.20 -1.94
N THR A 116 -2.36 -9.14 -1.00
CA THR A 116 -3.38 -10.19 -0.93
C THR A 116 -4.60 -9.76 -0.13
N TRP A 117 -4.40 -9.03 0.98
CA TRP A 117 -5.48 -8.79 1.95
C TRP A 117 -5.79 -7.32 2.22
N LEU A 118 -4.88 -6.39 1.92
CA LEU A 118 -5.06 -4.99 2.32
C LEU A 118 -5.31 -4.03 1.15
N LYS A 119 -5.08 -4.44 -0.09
CA LYS A 119 -5.39 -3.62 -1.27
C LYS A 119 -6.85 -3.78 -1.68
N PRO A 120 -7.63 -2.69 -1.76
CA PRO A 120 -9.04 -2.74 -2.18
C PRO A 120 -9.25 -3.36 -3.56
N GLU A 121 -8.36 -3.11 -4.51
CA GLU A 121 -8.45 -3.62 -5.88
C GLU A 121 -8.39 -5.16 -5.94
N ARG A 122 -7.81 -5.78 -4.94
CA ARG A 122 -7.66 -7.25 -4.86
C ARG A 122 -8.57 -7.90 -3.84
N ASN A 123 -9.08 -7.13 -2.91
CA ASN A 123 -9.98 -7.61 -1.86
C ASN A 123 -11.31 -6.85 -1.91
N PRO A 124 -12.35 -7.40 -2.56
CA PRO A 124 -13.65 -6.72 -2.72
C PRO A 124 -14.39 -6.47 -1.40
N GLU A 125 -13.92 -7.03 -0.29
CA GLU A 125 -14.49 -6.80 1.04
C GLU A 125 -13.97 -5.51 1.69
N LEU A 126 -12.87 -4.96 1.15
CA LEU A 126 -12.36 -3.68 1.62
C LEU A 126 -13.21 -2.53 1.08
N PRO A 127 -13.46 -1.51 1.92
CA PRO A 127 -14.02 -0.28 1.41
C PRO A 127 -13.03 0.30 0.38
N SER A 128 -13.50 0.49 -0.85
CA SER A 128 -12.68 1.14 -1.88
C SER A 128 -12.31 2.55 -1.42
N PRO A 129 -11.04 2.96 -1.55
CA PRO A 129 -10.64 4.33 -1.34
C PRO A 129 -11.14 5.25 -2.47
N ASP A 130 -11.75 4.68 -3.52
CA ASP A 130 -12.39 5.45 -4.58
C ASP A 130 -13.42 6.36 -3.93
N VAL A 131 -13.08 7.62 -3.94
CA VAL A 131 -13.89 8.67 -3.33
C VAL A 131 -15.17 8.78 -4.12
N PRO A 132 -16.34 8.42 -3.56
CA PRO A 132 -17.58 8.70 -4.23
C PRO A 132 -17.66 10.24 -4.36
N ASP A 133 -17.77 10.74 -5.56
CA ASP A 133 -17.83 12.19 -5.87
C ASP A 133 -18.85 12.97 -5.01
N ASN A 134 -19.81 12.27 -4.43
CA ASN A 134 -20.93 12.82 -3.67
C ASN A 134 -20.97 12.45 -2.19
N ALA A 135 -19.96 11.82 -1.62
CA ALA A 135 -19.96 11.52 -0.19
C ALA A 135 -19.80 12.82 0.61
N PRO A 136 -20.74 13.14 1.53
CA PRO A 136 -20.77 14.45 2.21
C PRO A 136 -19.58 14.66 3.17
N ASP A 137 -18.93 13.60 3.60
CA ASP A 137 -17.80 13.59 4.53
C ASP A 137 -16.42 13.52 3.82
N THR A 138 -16.41 13.41 2.49
CA THR A 138 -15.16 13.40 1.73
C THR A 138 -14.49 14.77 1.77
N PRO A 139 -13.21 14.86 2.21
CA PRO A 139 -12.46 16.11 2.21
C PRO A 139 -12.37 16.74 0.82
N GLU A 140 -12.49 18.07 0.75
CA GLU A 140 -12.40 18.82 -0.50
C GLU A 140 -11.08 18.57 -1.23
N LEU A 141 -9.99 18.46 -0.50
CA LEU A 141 -8.67 18.17 -1.06
C LEU A 141 -8.62 16.88 -1.90
N LEU A 142 -9.40 15.85 -1.52
CA LEU A 142 -9.45 14.56 -2.23
C LEU A 142 -10.37 14.59 -3.46
N ARG A 143 -11.22 15.61 -3.58
CA ARG A 143 -12.10 15.84 -4.73
C ARG A 143 -11.55 16.90 -5.69
N MET A 144 -10.47 17.56 -5.29
CA MET A 144 -9.91 18.66 -6.05
C MET A 144 -9.19 18.15 -7.30
N PRO A 145 -9.50 18.69 -8.49
CA PRO A 145 -8.76 18.34 -9.69
C PRO A 145 -7.25 18.63 -9.53
N PRO A 146 -6.36 17.82 -10.09
CA PRO A 146 -4.91 17.98 -9.94
C PRO A 146 -4.39 19.39 -10.26
N HIS A 147 -4.85 20.02 -11.34
CA HIS A 147 -4.44 21.37 -11.70
C HIS A 147 -4.81 22.41 -10.65
N VAL A 148 -5.99 22.30 -10.01
CA VAL A 148 -6.42 23.23 -8.94
C VAL A 148 -5.56 23.04 -7.70
N LEU A 149 -5.23 21.79 -7.35
CA LEU A 149 -4.31 21.49 -6.25
C LEU A 149 -2.92 22.06 -6.50
N LEU A 150 -2.40 21.92 -7.73
CA LEU A 150 -1.09 22.45 -8.10
C LEU A 150 -1.07 23.98 -8.10
N ASP A 151 -2.15 24.63 -8.52
CA ASP A 151 -2.32 26.10 -8.41
C ASP A 151 -2.27 26.54 -6.95
N TRP A 152 -2.97 25.86 -6.06
CA TRP A 152 -2.92 26.15 -4.63
C TRP A 152 -1.51 25.99 -4.05
N LEU A 153 -0.81 24.93 -4.44
CA LEU A 153 0.57 24.69 -3.99
C LEU A 153 1.53 25.75 -4.53
N SER A 154 1.38 26.17 -5.79
CA SER A 154 2.23 27.20 -6.41
C SER A 154 2.07 28.57 -5.75
N CYS A 155 0.87 28.88 -5.21
CA CYS A 155 0.62 30.11 -4.44
C CYS A 155 1.32 30.15 -3.08
N LEU A 156 1.79 29.01 -2.55
CA LEU A 156 2.47 28.98 -1.23
C LEU A 156 3.88 29.56 -1.30
N ARG A 157 4.60 29.30 -2.38
CA ARG A 157 5.96 29.77 -2.61
C ARG A 157 6.33 29.63 -4.10
N SER A 158 7.10 30.56 -4.62
CA SER A 158 7.70 30.43 -5.95
C SER A 158 8.87 29.44 -5.96
N GLY A 159 9.05 28.73 -7.07
CA GLY A 159 10.21 27.87 -7.31
C GLY A 159 10.06 26.42 -6.82
N TYR A 160 8.84 25.93 -6.56
CA TYR A 160 8.60 24.51 -6.38
C TYR A 160 8.89 23.74 -7.66
N ARG A 161 9.52 22.57 -7.49
CA ARG A 161 9.54 21.53 -8.51
C ARG A 161 8.42 20.57 -8.21
N ILE A 162 7.58 20.33 -9.20
CA ILE A 162 6.52 19.34 -9.11
C ILE A 162 6.96 18.16 -9.95
N THR A 163 7.13 17.02 -9.28
CA THR A 163 7.53 15.76 -9.89
C THR A 163 6.35 14.80 -9.85
N LEU A 164 5.96 14.30 -11.02
CA LEU A 164 4.98 13.22 -11.13
C LEU A 164 5.73 11.89 -11.06
N GLN A 165 5.34 11.04 -10.11
CA GLN A 165 5.83 9.68 -10.02
C GLN A 165 4.96 8.78 -10.88
N LEU A 166 5.58 7.95 -11.72
CA LEU A 166 4.86 7.08 -12.67
C LEU A 166 4.24 5.82 -12.03
N ALA A 167 4.38 5.64 -10.72
CA ALA A 167 3.88 4.47 -10.03
C ALA A 167 2.42 4.16 -10.41
N GLU A 168 2.21 3.01 -11.05
CA GLU A 168 0.90 2.47 -11.45
C GLU A 168 0.11 3.31 -12.49
N LEU A 169 0.66 4.40 -13.00
CA LEU A 169 0.06 5.21 -14.06
C LEU A 169 0.35 4.62 -15.44
N THR A 170 -0.64 4.66 -16.32
CA THR A 170 -0.43 4.36 -17.75
C THR A 170 0.17 5.56 -18.47
N ALA A 171 0.68 5.36 -19.68
CA ALA A 171 1.17 6.45 -20.51
C ALA A 171 0.06 7.48 -20.83
N GLU A 172 -1.18 7.01 -21.00
CA GLU A 172 -2.36 7.85 -21.24
C GLU A 172 -2.68 8.72 -20.04
N ASP A 173 -2.71 8.15 -18.83
CA ASP A 173 -2.92 8.90 -17.57
C ASP A 173 -1.88 10.01 -17.38
N VAL A 174 -0.61 9.69 -17.70
CA VAL A 174 0.50 10.67 -17.59
C VAL A 174 0.30 11.82 -18.58
N LEU A 175 -0.05 11.52 -19.82
CA LEU A 175 -0.27 12.55 -20.86
C LEU A 175 -1.49 13.43 -20.52
N GLU A 176 -2.58 12.83 -20.03
CA GLU A 176 -3.76 13.56 -19.56
C GLU A 176 -3.41 14.51 -18.41
N LEU A 177 -2.68 14.02 -17.39
CA LEU A 177 -2.22 14.84 -16.26
C LEU A 177 -1.29 15.98 -16.71
N LEU A 178 -0.36 15.72 -17.64
CA LEU A 178 0.51 16.76 -18.19
C LEU A 178 -0.27 17.82 -18.94
N TRP A 179 -1.28 17.41 -19.69
CA TRP A 179 -2.17 18.31 -20.43
C TRP A 179 -3.01 19.15 -19.46
N ASP A 180 -3.70 18.52 -18.52
CA ASP A 180 -4.58 19.21 -17.56
C ASP A 180 -3.82 20.20 -16.68
N CYS A 181 -2.59 19.83 -16.28
CA CYS A 181 -1.75 20.66 -15.42
C CYS A 181 -0.94 21.70 -16.18
N GLN A 182 -1.07 21.82 -17.51
CA GLN A 182 -0.57 22.93 -18.35
C GLN A 182 0.89 23.35 -18.04
N GLY A 183 1.78 22.38 -17.87
CA GLY A 183 3.22 22.65 -17.61
C GLY A 183 3.58 22.94 -16.15
N MET A 184 2.66 22.83 -15.20
CA MET A 184 2.97 22.89 -13.78
C MET A 184 3.79 21.67 -13.31
N ILE A 185 3.57 20.51 -13.90
CA ILE A 185 4.42 19.33 -13.69
C ILE A 185 5.70 19.50 -14.50
N THR A 186 6.82 19.65 -13.80
CA THR A 186 8.10 19.97 -14.44
C THR A 186 9.04 18.79 -14.58
N HIS A 187 8.77 17.70 -13.87
CA HIS A 187 9.61 16.51 -13.83
C HIS A 187 8.75 15.25 -13.77
N LEU A 188 9.27 14.17 -14.39
CA LEU A 188 8.72 12.83 -14.27
C LEU A 188 9.75 11.95 -13.55
N GLU A 189 9.33 11.23 -12.52
CA GLU A 189 10.12 10.22 -11.87
C GLU A 189 9.74 8.85 -12.45
N LEU A 190 10.64 8.32 -13.29
CA LEU A 190 10.40 7.08 -14.04
C LEU A 190 10.50 5.83 -13.15
N PHE A 191 11.37 5.85 -12.15
CA PHE A 191 11.57 4.80 -11.17
C PHE A 191 12.29 5.37 -9.95
N ASN A 192 12.09 4.75 -8.79
CA ASN A 192 12.82 5.11 -7.58
C ASN A 192 14.14 4.32 -7.47
N LEU A 193 15.06 4.82 -6.63
CA LEU A 193 16.38 4.22 -6.46
C LEU A 193 16.34 2.78 -5.96
N LYS A 194 15.34 2.43 -5.14
CA LYS A 194 15.16 1.08 -4.59
C LYS A 194 14.78 0.09 -5.69
N GLU A 195 13.81 0.43 -6.55
CA GLU A 195 13.42 -0.40 -7.69
C GLU A 195 14.58 -0.62 -8.65
N TRP A 196 15.41 0.41 -8.88
CA TRP A 196 16.61 0.30 -9.68
C TRP A 196 17.63 -0.67 -9.06
N GLN A 197 17.88 -0.58 -7.75
CA GLN A 197 18.83 -1.45 -7.05
C GLN A 197 18.37 -2.90 -7.00
N GLU A 198 17.07 -3.13 -6.89
CA GLU A 198 16.46 -4.46 -6.84
C GLU A 198 16.28 -5.08 -8.24
N GLY A 199 16.52 -4.33 -9.30
CA GLY A 199 16.32 -4.78 -10.68
C GLY A 199 14.84 -4.98 -11.06
N HIS A 200 13.92 -4.47 -10.26
CA HIS A 200 12.47 -4.59 -10.44
C HIS A 200 11.90 -3.33 -11.08
N LEU A 201 12.14 -3.16 -12.37
CA LEU A 201 11.55 -2.05 -13.15
C LEU A 201 10.11 -2.43 -13.56
N ARG A 202 9.17 -2.25 -12.64
CA ARG A 202 7.76 -2.67 -12.80
C ARG A 202 7.03 -1.90 -13.92
N HIS A 203 7.52 -0.69 -14.27
CA HIS A 203 6.82 0.24 -15.18
C HIS A 203 7.49 0.40 -16.53
N LEU A 204 8.37 -0.53 -16.96
CA LEU A 204 9.10 -0.43 -18.23
C LEU A 204 8.17 -0.28 -19.44
N THR A 205 7.05 -0.98 -19.45
CA THR A 205 6.07 -0.88 -20.55
C THR A 205 5.49 0.52 -20.62
N ALA A 206 5.00 1.06 -19.50
CA ALA A 206 4.46 2.41 -19.43
C ALA A 206 5.49 3.49 -19.79
N ILE A 207 6.75 3.32 -19.38
CA ILE A 207 7.87 4.20 -19.76
C ILE A 207 8.11 4.17 -21.27
N ASN A 208 8.15 2.99 -21.88
CA ASN A 208 8.33 2.84 -23.32
C ASN A 208 7.16 3.43 -24.10
N ASP A 209 5.93 3.17 -23.68
CA ASP A 209 4.72 3.70 -24.31
C ASP A 209 4.68 5.23 -24.22
N LEU A 210 5.04 5.79 -23.07
CA LEU A 210 5.15 7.23 -22.87
C LEU A 210 6.22 7.85 -23.77
N GLN A 211 7.39 7.21 -23.89
CA GLN A 211 8.46 7.66 -24.78
C GLN A 211 8.02 7.65 -26.25
N ILE A 212 7.31 6.60 -26.67
CA ILE A 212 6.76 6.50 -28.02
C ILE A 212 5.71 7.60 -28.26
N ALA A 213 4.83 7.84 -27.30
CA ALA A 213 3.79 8.87 -27.40
C ALA A 213 4.39 10.28 -27.51
N ILE A 214 5.37 10.62 -26.67
CA ILE A 214 6.05 11.93 -26.69
C ILE A 214 6.82 12.13 -28.01
N ASN A 215 7.40 11.08 -28.60
CA ASN A 215 8.15 11.18 -29.85
C ASN A 215 7.25 11.24 -31.10
N LYS A 216 5.97 10.91 -30.98
CA LYS A 216 5.01 10.95 -32.10
C LYS A 216 4.23 12.26 -32.18
N GLY A 217 4.15 13.01 -31.08
CA GLY A 217 3.47 14.31 -31.01
C GLY A 217 4.32 15.47 -31.43
#